data_58e29977e186c1133580adef670d35e1
#
_entry.id   58e29977e186c1133580adef670d35e1
#
_cell.length_a   1.000
_cell.length_b   1.000
_cell.length_c   1.000
_cell.angle_alpha   90.00
_cell.angle_beta   90.00
_cell.angle_gamma   90.00
#
_symmetry.space_group_name_H-M   'P 1'
#
loop_
_entity.id
_entity.type
_entity.pdbx_description
1 polymer ?
#
loop_
_entity_poly.entity_id
_entity_poly.type
_entity_poly.pdbx_seq_one_letter_code
_entity_poly.pdbx_strand_id
1 'polypeptide(L)'
;MLMASDMNRAVSFYRHVFGFEELMVSDYWSELKHGDAIIALHGGYGGGRNPIPLTLEFDDVLAAAERVVAAGGKIIDAPRQREGEPILLGVFRDPEGNEIFITQYIGH
;
A
#
# COMPACT_ATOMS: atom_id res chain seq x y z
N MET A 1 -9.29 -5.14 4.51
CA MET A 1 -9.50 -3.77 5.00
C MET A 1 -8.21 -3.25 5.61
N LEU A 2 -7.82 -2.05 5.25
CA LEU A 2 -6.68 -1.39 5.84
C LEU A 2 -7.09 -0.73 7.16
N MET A 3 -6.17 -0.71 8.12
CA MET A 3 -6.42 -0.08 9.42
C MET A 3 -5.64 1.23 9.50
N ALA A 4 -6.22 2.23 10.14
CA ALA A 4 -5.59 3.54 10.28
C ALA A 4 -5.64 4.01 11.72
N SER A 5 -4.48 4.33 12.29
CA SER A 5 -4.38 4.99 13.59
C SER A 5 -4.47 6.51 13.44
N ASP A 6 -4.05 7.02 12.29
CA ASP A 6 -4.16 8.44 11.90
C ASP A 6 -4.74 8.47 10.48
N MET A 7 -6.04 8.74 10.38
CA MET A 7 -6.74 8.69 9.10
C MET A 7 -6.18 9.68 8.07
N ASN A 8 -5.87 10.89 8.49
CA ASN A 8 -5.32 11.90 7.58
C ASN A 8 -3.96 11.46 7.01
N ARG A 9 -3.12 10.88 7.85
CA ARG A 9 -1.82 10.34 7.44
C ARG A 9 -1.99 9.17 6.47
N ALA A 10 -2.91 8.26 6.78
CA ALA A 10 -3.19 7.10 5.93
C ALA A 10 -3.70 7.52 4.55
N VAL A 11 -4.70 8.40 4.50
CA VAL A 11 -5.27 8.91 3.24
C VAL A 11 -4.20 9.62 2.43
N SER A 12 -3.41 10.47 3.05
CA SER A 12 -2.33 11.20 2.40
C SER A 12 -1.29 10.25 1.80
N PHE A 13 -0.92 9.21 2.53
CA PHE A 13 0.03 8.20 2.06
C PHE A 13 -0.45 7.55 0.75
N TYR A 14 -1.67 7.01 0.74
CA TYR A 14 -2.17 6.32 -0.45
C TYR A 14 -2.43 7.24 -1.63
N ARG A 15 -2.82 8.49 -1.37
CA ARG A 15 -2.96 9.48 -2.44
C ARG A 15 -1.62 9.84 -3.07
N HIS A 16 -0.62 10.12 -2.27
CA HIS A 16 0.67 10.63 -2.77
C HIS A 16 1.56 9.52 -3.32
N VAL A 17 1.56 8.35 -2.72
CA VAL A 17 2.43 7.25 -3.16
C VAL A 17 1.86 6.54 -4.37
N PHE A 18 0.56 6.25 -4.37
CA PHE A 18 -0.06 5.39 -5.37
C PHE A 18 -1.11 6.07 -6.23
N GLY A 19 -1.39 7.35 -6.00
CA GLY A 19 -2.34 8.09 -6.82
C GLY A 19 -3.80 7.75 -6.58
N PHE A 20 -4.15 7.22 -5.40
CA PHE A 20 -5.55 6.99 -5.06
C PHE A 20 -6.30 8.32 -4.94
N GLU A 21 -7.57 8.30 -5.31
CA GLU A 21 -8.49 9.45 -5.19
C GLU A 21 -9.44 9.23 -4.04
N GLU A 22 -9.81 10.31 -3.34
CA GLU A 22 -10.78 10.23 -2.25
C GLU A 22 -12.19 10.07 -2.79
N LEU A 23 -12.92 9.06 -2.32
CA LEU A 23 -14.36 8.93 -2.52
C LEU A 23 -15.11 9.46 -1.30
N MET A 24 -14.70 9.07 -0.10
CA MET A 24 -15.17 9.63 1.14
C MET A 24 -14.08 9.55 2.19
N VAL A 25 -14.02 10.53 3.08
CA VAL A 25 -13.03 10.56 4.17
C VAL A 25 -13.71 10.99 5.45
N SER A 26 -13.54 10.19 6.51
CA SER A 26 -13.93 10.54 7.87
C SER A 26 -12.93 9.93 8.83
N ASP A 27 -13.01 10.30 10.10
CA ASP A 27 -12.06 9.79 11.10
C ASP A 27 -12.20 8.28 11.34
N TYR A 28 -13.37 7.71 11.02
CA TYR A 28 -13.65 6.31 11.32
C TYR A 28 -13.65 5.41 10.09
N TRP A 29 -13.91 5.98 8.91
CA TRP A 29 -14.00 5.20 7.69
C TRP A 29 -13.69 6.06 6.48
N SER A 30 -12.80 5.57 5.63
CA SER A 30 -12.52 6.25 4.36
C SER A 30 -12.50 5.25 3.23
N GLU A 31 -12.84 5.71 2.03
CA GLU A 31 -12.77 4.93 0.81
C GLU A 31 -11.98 5.72 -0.23
N LEU A 32 -11.01 5.05 -0.81
CA LEU A 32 -10.13 5.61 -1.84
C LEU A 32 -10.23 4.74 -3.10
N LYS A 33 -10.11 5.38 -4.26
CA LYS A 33 -10.29 4.72 -5.54
C LYS A 33 -9.06 4.92 -6.43
N HIS A 34 -8.69 3.86 -7.14
CA HIS A 34 -7.71 3.93 -8.23
C HIS A 34 -8.20 3.03 -9.36
N GLY A 35 -8.54 3.64 -10.52
CA GLY A 35 -9.22 2.90 -11.59
C GLY A 35 -10.53 2.31 -11.09
N ASP A 36 -10.69 1.00 -11.22
CA ASP A 36 -11.88 0.28 -10.75
C ASP A 36 -11.70 -0.28 -9.34
N ALA A 37 -10.52 -0.12 -8.75
CA ALA A 37 -10.23 -0.64 -7.42
C ALA A 37 -10.59 0.38 -6.34
N ILE A 38 -11.25 -0.10 -5.29
CA ILE A 38 -11.57 0.71 -4.10
C ILE A 38 -10.94 0.04 -2.90
N ILE A 39 -10.24 0.83 -2.09
CA ILE A 39 -9.74 0.39 -0.79
C ILE A 39 -10.49 1.10 0.32
N ALA A 40 -10.71 0.40 1.41
CA ALA A 40 -11.35 0.97 2.60
C ALA A 40 -10.34 1.04 3.75
N LEU A 41 -10.39 2.13 4.49
CA LEU A 41 -9.57 2.39 5.66
C LEU A 41 -10.47 2.50 6.88
N HIS A 42 -10.21 1.68 7.89
CA HIS A 42 -10.95 1.71 9.15
C HIS A 42 -10.14 2.46 10.21
N GLY A 43 -10.72 3.52 10.76
CA GLY A 43 -10.07 4.31 11.79
C GLY A 43 -10.18 3.71 13.18
N GLY A 44 -9.60 4.40 14.18
CA GLY A 44 -9.64 3.94 15.55
C GLY A 44 -8.68 2.80 15.88
N TYR A 45 -7.76 2.49 14.95
CA TYR A 45 -6.76 1.44 15.15
C TYR A 45 -5.63 1.96 16.04
N GLY A 46 -5.20 1.17 17.00
CA GLY A 46 -4.14 1.56 17.94
C GLY A 46 -2.73 1.49 17.38
N GLY A 47 -2.58 1.15 16.11
CA GLY A 47 -1.28 0.91 15.49
C GLY A 47 -0.85 -0.53 15.66
N GLY A 48 0.35 -0.84 15.23
CA GLY A 48 0.88 -2.18 15.25
C GLY A 48 0.82 -2.83 13.88
N ARG A 49 1.28 -4.06 13.83
CA ARG A 49 1.42 -4.80 12.58
C ARG A 49 0.09 -5.34 12.10
N ASN A 50 -0.26 -5.09 10.84
CA ASN A 50 -1.48 -5.60 10.22
C ASN A 50 -1.19 -6.21 8.84
N PRO A 51 -0.70 -7.46 8.77
CA PRO A 51 -0.52 -8.13 7.48
C PRO A 51 -1.88 -8.39 6.83
N ILE A 52 -1.98 -8.05 5.53
CA ILE A 52 -3.21 -8.28 4.78
C ILE A 52 -2.88 -8.90 3.41
N PRO A 53 -3.76 -9.76 2.87
CA PRO A 53 -3.52 -10.41 1.58
C PRO A 53 -3.92 -9.50 0.41
N LEU A 54 -3.42 -8.28 0.41
CA LEU A 54 -3.60 -7.32 -0.66
C LEU A 54 -2.31 -7.20 -1.44
N THR A 55 -2.41 -7.21 -2.76
CA THR A 55 -1.28 -7.02 -3.66
C THR A 55 -1.57 -5.84 -4.58
N LEU A 56 -0.63 -4.92 -4.68
CA LEU A 56 -0.70 -3.81 -5.64
C LEU A 56 0.35 -4.05 -6.72
N GLU A 57 -0.09 -3.98 -7.99
CA GLU A 57 0.76 -4.20 -9.14
C GLU A 57 1.19 -2.87 -9.76
N PHE A 58 2.45 -2.79 -10.18
CA PHE A 58 3.05 -1.58 -10.76
C PHE A 58 3.81 -1.90 -12.03
N ASP A 59 3.93 -0.91 -12.91
CA ASP A 59 4.82 -0.99 -14.06
C ASP A 59 6.29 -0.88 -13.66
N ASP A 60 6.58 -0.19 -12.54
CA ASP A 60 7.92 -0.04 -11.98
C ASP A 60 7.83 -0.12 -10.45
N VAL A 61 7.95 -1.35 -9.95
CA VAL A 61 7.80 -1.60 -8.51
C VAL A 61 8.98 -1.06 -7.70
N LEU A 62 10.16 -0.93 -8.30
CA LEU A 62 11.32 -0.36 -7.59
C LEU A 62 11.10 1.14 -7.35
N ALA A 63 10.54 1.85 -8.32
CA ALA A 63 10.17 3.25 -8.14
C ALA A 63 9.04 3.40 -7.11
N ALA A 64 8.07 2.49 -7.11
CA ALA A 64 7.00 2.48 -6.11
C ALA A 64 7.56 2.29 -4.71
N ALA A 65 8.53 1.37 -4.53
CA ALA A 65 9.18 1.15 -3.24
C ALA A 65 9.91 2.40 -2.74
N GLU A 66 10.56 3.14 -3.62
CA GLU A 66 11.21 4.40 -3.27
C GLU A 66 10.20 5.45 -2.78
N ARG A 67 9.05 5.54 -3.46
CA ARG A 67 7.98 6.47 -3.04
C ARG A 67 7.40 6.09 -1.68
N VAL A 68 7.27 4.80 -1.39
CA VAL A 68 6.83 4.30 -0.09
C VAL A 68 7.74 4.82 1.02
N VAL A 69 9.04 4.66 0.86
CA VAL A 69 10.04 5.10 1.85
C VAL A 69 10.00 6.62 2.01
N ALA A 70 9.95 7.35 0.90
CA ALA A 70 9.91 8.82 0.92
C ALA A 70 8.68 9.35 1.65
N ALA A 71 7.57 8.60 1.65
CA ALA A 71 6.31 9.01 2.28
C ALA A 71 6.15 8.47 3.72
N GLY A 72 7.20 7.89 4.30
CA GLY A 72 7.18 7.42 5.68
C GLY A 72 6.84 5.95 5.87
N GLY A 73 6.67 5.20 4.81
CA GLY A 73 6.52 3.75 4.86
C GLY A 73 7.86 3.04 5.00
N LYS A 74 7.82 1.74 5.13
CA LYS A 74 9.02 0.91 5.33
C LYS A 74 8.97 -0.28 4.38
N ILE A 75 10.11 -0.61 3.76
CA ILE A 75 10.22 -1.83 2.97
C ILE A 75 10.61 -2.97 3.90
N ILE A 76 9.71 -3.95 3.99
CA ILE A 76 9.91 -5.16 4.80
C ILE A 76 10.71 -6.19 4.00
N ASP A 77 10.31 -6.41 2.75
CA ASP A 77 11.04 -7.23 1.79
C ASP A 77 11.21 -6.42 0.51
N ALA A 78 12.46 -6.22 0.08
CA ALA A 78 12.73 -5.51 -1.17
C ALA A 78 12.19 -6.30 -2.36
N PRO A 79 11.64 -5.63 -3.38
CA PRO A 79 11.14 -6.33 -4.57
C PRO A 79 12.25 -7.14 -5.23
N ARG A 80 11.98 -8.43 -5.43
CA ARG A 80 12.91 -9.35 -6.08
C ARG A 80 12.15 -10.43 -6.83
N GLN A 81 12.81 -11.00 -7.83
CA GLN A 81 12.24 -12.12 -8.57
C GLN A 81 12.35 -13.40 -7.75
N ARG A 82 11.24 -14.13 -7.66
CA ARG A 82 11.23 -15.48 -7.13
C ARG A 82 11.54 -16.45 -8.25
N GLU A 83 12.27 -17.52 -7.89
CA GLU A 83 12.62 -18.56 -8.84
C GLU A 83 11.38 -19.17 -9.48
N GLY A 84 11.36 -19.19 -10.81
CA GLY A 84 10.26 -19.75 -11.59
C GLY A 84 9.04 -18.87 -11.73
N GLU A 85 9.01 -17.68 -11.14
CA GLU A 85 7.87 -16.76 -11.22
C GLU A 85 8.20 -15.55 -12.10
N PRO A 86 7.25 -15.09 -12.93
CA PRO A 86 7.48 -13.95 -13.84
C PRO A 86 7.20 -12.61 -13.18
N ILE A 87 7.48 -12.48 -11.88
CA ILE A 87 7.20 -11.26 -11.13
C ILE A 87 8.35 -10.86 -10.23
N LEU A 88 8.47 -9.56 -9.98
CA LEU A 88 9.14 -9.03 -8.82
C LEU A 88 8.10 -8.90 -7.71
N LEU A 89 8.42 -9.39 -6.52
CA LEU A 89 7.52 -9.34 -5.37
C LEU A 89 8.23 -8.73 -4.18
N GLY A 90 7.60 -7.75 -3.56
CA GLY A 90 8.07 -7.14 -2.33
C GLY A 90 6.93 -6.95 -1.34
N VAL A 91 7.28 -6.51 -0.13
CA VAL A 91 6.33 -6.19 0.93
C VAL A 91 6.73 -4.85 1.53
N PHE A 92 5.76 -3.96 1.70
CA PHE A 92 5.97 -2.73 2.45
C PHE A 92 5.02 -2.64 3.63
N ARG A 93 5.42 -1.86 4.62
CA ARG A 93 4.56 -1.44 5.73
C ARG A 93 4.25 0.03 5.57
N ASP A 94 2.96 0.38 5.57
CA ASP A 94 2.55 1.78 5.52
C ASP A 94 2.75 2.45 6.90
N PRO A 95 2.56 3.79 7.00
CA PRO A 95 2.75 4.48 8.30
C PRO A 95 1.79 4.03 9.40
N GLU A 96 0.74 3.31 9.05
CA GLU A 96 -0.29 2.84 9.98
C GLU A 96 -0.06 1.40 10.47
N GLY A 97 0.92 0.69 9.90
CA GLY A 97 1.22 -0.69 10.27
C GLY A 97 0.65 -1.75 9.33
N ASN A 98 -0.07 -1.35 8.28
CA ASN A 98 -0.55 -2.32 7.29
C ASN A 98 0.63 -2.83 6.45
N GLU A 99 0.69 -4.16 6.26
CA GLU A 99 1.71 -4.80 5.43
C GLU A 99 1.07 -5.34 4.16
N ILE A 100 1.56 -4.87 3.02
CA ILE A 100 0.94 -5.05 1.71
C ILE A 100 2.00 -5.53 0.73
N PHE A 101 1.61 -6.46 -0.15
CA PHE A 101 2.46 -6.92 -1.24
C PHE A 101 2.48 -5.92 -2.38
N ILE A 102 3.65 -5.73 -2.99
CA ILE A 102 3.81 -4.96 -4.22
C ILE A 102 4.49 -5.84 -5.26
N THR A 103 4.00 -5.77 -6.50
CA THR A 103 4.49 -6.61 -7.58
C THR A 103 4.69 -5.84 -8.87
N GLN A 104 5.55 -6.40 -9.71
CA GLN A 104 5.69 -5.99 -11.11
C GLN A 104 5.81 -7.25 -11.95
N TYR A 105 5.00 -7.35 -13.00
CA TYR A 105 5.11 -8.44 -13.96
C TYR A 105 6.30 -8.20 -14.88
N ILE A 106 7.21 -9.15 -14.96
CA ILE A 106 8.44 -9.05 -15.76
C ILE A 106 8.60 -10.22 -16.74
N GLY A 107 7.70 -11.19 -16.71
CA GLY A 107 7.74 -12.36 -17.56
C GLY A 107 7.07 -12.12 -18.91
N HIS A 108 7.63 -12.66 -19.97
CA HIS A 108 7.08 -12.62 -21.31
C HIS A 108 7.42 -13.92 -22.02
#